data_7f85628cf719ad2ba0cf23253dbfaea1
#
_entry.id   7f85628cf719ad2ba0cf23253dbfaea1
#
_cell.length_a   1.000
_cell.length_b   1.000
_cell.length_c   1.000
_cell.angle_alpha   90.00
_cell.angle_beta   90.00
_cell.angle_gamma   90.00
#
_symmetry.space_group_name_H-M   'P 1'
#
loop_
_entity.id
_entity.type
_entity.pdbx_description
1 polymer ?
#
loop_
_entity_poly.entity_id
_entity_poly.type
_entity_poly.pdbx_seq_one_letter_code
_entity_poly.pdbx_strand_id
1 'polypeptide(L)'
;MIAASMRYSRFVTWLKIGLPLAALGLLSTLFLFSSEIDPSGALPYADVDVEALIRDPRLSAPRFAGVTEDGTALTVTATAIRMAAGESPGSLSGEGITALIESADGQRNAISAASARFDQAGGRLYLDGEVRVSSAAGYDLRASDVTLTLESAEARSDAALSAEGPVGSLTAGGFTLRRAADGADPGSSGALVLVFTDGVDLIYTPPNRE
;
A
#
# COMPACT_ATOMS: atom_id res chain seq x y z
N MET A 1 -46.08 -37.84 -64.29
CA MET A 1 -45.26 -36.91 -63.46
C MET A 1 -45.53 -37.04 -61.94
N ILE A 2 -45.65 -38.22 -61.34
CA ILE A 2 -46.01 -38.39 -59.91
C ILE A 2 -44.88 -39.09 -59.10
N ALA A 3 -43.86 -39.62 -59.75
CA ALA A 3 -42.81 -40.39 -59.05
C ALA A 3 -41.72 -39.53 -58.45
N ALA A 4 -41.60 -38.24 -58.79
CA ALA A 4 -40.55 -37.31 -58.25
C ALA A 4 -40.89 -36.74 -56.86
N SER A 5 -42.19 -36.62 -56.54
CA SER A 5 -42.62 -35.99 -55.27
C SER A 5 -42.46 -36.89 -54.04
N MET A 6 -42.58 -38.22 -54.24
CA MET A 6 -42.43 -39.17 -53.12
C MET A 6 -40.94 -39.30 -52.66
N ARG A 7 -39.99 -39.17 -53.55
CA ARG A 7 -38.57 -39.24 -53.22
C ARG A 7 -38.12 -37.96 -52.49
N TYR A 8 -38.65 -36.81 -52.90
CA TYR A 8 -38.35 -35.53 -52.21
C TYR A 8 -38.93 -35.50 -50.81
N SER A 9 -40.15 -35.97 -50.59
CA SER A 9 -40.79 -36.02 -49.28
C SER A 9 -40.01 -36.91 -48.29
N ARG A 10 -39.55 -38.09 -48.75
CA ARG A 10 -38.72 -38.98 -47.93
C ARG A 10 -37.37 -38.36 -47.61
N PHE A 11 -36.74 -37.68 -48.55
CA PHE A 11 -35.46 -37.03 -48.36
C PHE A 11 -35.60 -35.89 -47.32
N VAL A 12 -36.63 -35.07 -47.38
CA VAL A 12 -36.91 -34.02 -46.40
C VAL A 12 -37.18 -34.57 -45.02
N THR A 13 -37.87 -35.72 -44.92
CA THR A 13 -38.10 -36.40 -43.63
C THR A 13 -36.79 -36.91 -43.00
N TRP A 14 -35.93 -37.52 -43.82
CA TRP A 14 -34.61 -37.95 -43.36
C TRP A 14 -33.72 -36.80 -42.97
N LEU A 15 -33.78 -35.66 -43.68
CA LEU A 15 -33.03 -34.46 -43.37
C LEU A 15 -33.49 -33.82 -42.04
N LYS A 16 -34.80 -33.83 -41.74
CA LYS A 16 -35.35 -33.33 -40.49
C LYS A 16 -34.89 -34.10 -39.25
N ILE A 17 -34.55 -35.38 -39.41
CA ILE A 17 -34.04 -36.20 -38.32
C ILE A 17 -32.52 -36.21 -38.32
N GLY A 18 -31.89 -36.27 -39.49
CA GLY A 18 -30.44 -36.37 -39.62
C GLY A 18 -29.67 -35.09 -39.21
N LEU A 19 -30.27 -33.92 -39.50
CA LEU A 19 -29.62 -32.65 -39.22
C LEU A 19 -29.51 -32.35 -37.69
N PRO A 20 -30.54 -32.57 -36.87
CA PRO A 20 -30.38 -32.47 -35.41
C PRO A 20 -29.41 -33.52 -34.83
N LEU A 21 -29.42 -34.74 -35.36
CA LEU A 21 -28.48 -35.80 -34.94
C LEU A 21 -27.01 -35.42 -35.26
N ALA A 22 -26.76 -34.88 -36.46
CA ALA A 22 -25.45 -34.37 -36.85
C ALA A 22 -25.01 -33.18 -36.00
N ALA A 23 -25.93 -32.26 -35.69
CA ALA A 23 -25.65 -31.14 -34.78
C ALA A 23 -25.31 -31.62 -33.37
N LEU A 24 -26.00 -32.62 -32.85
CA LEU A 24 -25.77 -33.23 -31.56
C LEU A 24 -24.41 -33.97 -31.53
N GLY A 25 -24.03 -34.66 -32.62
CA GLY A 25 -22.72 -35.25 -32.80
C GLY A 25 -21.58 -34.22 -32.80
N LEU A 26 -21.75 -33.09 -33.51
CA LEU A 26 -20.79 -31.99 -33.54
C LEU A 26 -20.66 -31.33 -32.18
N LEU A 27 -21.76 -31.11 -31.45
CA LEU A 27 -21.73 -30.58 -30.09
C LEU A 27 -21.01 -31.53 -29.12
N SER A 28 -21.23 -32.86 -29.27
CA SER A 28 -20.56 -33.86 -28.46
C SER A 28 -19.05 -33.90 -28.73
N THR A 29 -18.60 -33.77 -29.97
CA THR A 29 -17.17 -33.71 -30.30
C THR A 29 -16.54 -32.42 -29.81
N LEU A 30 -17.23 -31.26 -29.89
CA LEU A 30 -16.77 -30.00 -29.32
C LEU A 30 -16.60 -30.09 -27.80
N PHE A 31 -17.54 -30.78 -27.12
CA PHE A 31 -17.44 -30.99 -25.69
C PHE A 31 -16.26 -31.89 -25.32
N LEU A 32 -15.97 -32.90 -26.12
CA LEU A 32 -14.83 -33.80 -25.92
C LEU A 32 -13.48 -33.07 -26.12
N PHE A 33 -13.40 -32.15 -27.08
CA PHE A 33 -12.21 -31.34 -27.33
C PHE A 33 -12.08 -30.15 -26.36
N SER A 34 -13.18 -29.72 -25.75
CA SER A 34 -13.19 -28.62 -24.76
C SER A 34 -12.63 -29.03 -23.40
N SER A 35 -12.37 -30.31 -23.16
CA SER A 35 -11.89 -30.82 -21.86
C SER A 35 -10.39 -30.70 -21.66
N GLU A 36 -9.63 -30.22 -22.65
CA GLU A 36 -8.18 -30.03 -22.53
C GLU A 36 -7.77 -28.54 -22.52
N ILE A 37 -8.55 -27.67 -21.90
CA ILE A 37 -7.96 -26.41 -21.41
C ILE A 37 -7.35 -26.75 -20.05
N ASP A 38 -6.10 -27.13 -20.06
CA ASP A 38 -5.29 -27.23 -18.86
C ASP A 38 -5.20 -25.84 -18.23
N PRO A 39 -5.90 -25.56 -17.12
CA PRO A 39 -5.84 -24.27 -16.47
C PRO A 39 -4.46 -23.95 -15.88
N SER A 40 -3.59 -24.94 -15.78
CA SER A 40 -2.23 -24.80 -15.27
C SER A 40 -1.29 -24.08 -16.25
N GLY A 41 -1.58 -24.07 -17.56
CA GLY A 41 -0.74 -23.40 -18.57
C GLY A 41 -1.09 -21.94 -18.83
N ALA A 42 -2.21 -21.43 -18.31
CA ALA A 42 -2.70 -20.08 -18.63
C ALA A 42 -2.36 -19.01 -17.59
N LEU A 43 -1.81 -19.39 -16.45
CA LEU A 43 -1.41 -18.47 -15.40
C LEU A 43 0.09 -18.60 -15.13
N PRO A 44 0.90 -17.55 -15.32
CA PRO A 44 2.32 -17.55 -14.96
C PRO A 44 2.56 -17.63 -13.43
N TYR A 45 1.54 -18.01 -12.67
CA TYR A 45 1.55 -18.19 -11.21
C TYR A 45 1.50 -19.66 -10.79
N ALA A 46 1.66 -20.62 -11.71
CA ALA A 46 1.56 -22.05 -11.41
C ALA A 46 2.72 -22.61 -10.55
N ASP A 47 3.79 -21.83 -10.34
CA ASP A 47 4.89 -22.19 -9.44
C ASP A 47 4.83 -21.49 -8.08
N VAL A 48 3.69 -20.90 -7.72
CA VAL A 48 3.52 -20.36 -6.39
C VAL A 48 3.24 -21.51 -5.43
N ASP A 49 4.21 -21.80 -4.58
CA ASP A 49 4.06 -22.76 -3.49
C ASP A 49 2.98 -22.26 -2.52
N VAL A 50 1.75 -22.76 -2.74
CA VAL A 50 0.57 -22.36 -1.95
C VAL A 50 0.77 -22.71 -0.47
N GLU A 51 1.53 -23.78 -0.16
CA GLU A 51 1.86 -24.12 1.23
C GLU A 51 2.83 -23.11 1.86
N ALA A 52 3.75 -22.54 1.10
CA ALA A 52 4.61 -21.46 1.57
C ALA A 52 3.82 -20.18 1.83
N LEU A 53 2.83 -19.84 0.98
CA LEU A 53 1.92 -18.70 1.16
C LEU A 53 1.01 -18.84 2.39
N ILE A 54 0.60 -20.06 2.73
CA ILE A 54 -0.22 -20.32 3.93
C ILE A 54 0.65 -20.21 5.19
N ARG A 55 1.93 -20.57 5.11
CA ARG A 55 2.86 -20.52 6.26
C ARG A 55 3.40 -19.11 6.53
N ASP A 56 3.60 -18.31 5.49
CA ASP A 56 4.13 -16.95 5.59
C ASP A 56 3.36 -16.03 4.61
N PRO A 57 2.14 -15.59 4.97
CA PRO A 57 1.33 -14.72 4.14
C PRO A 57 2.02 -13.35 4.03
N ARG A 58 2.60 -13.08 2.87
CA ARG A 58 3.25 -11.80 2.58
C ARG A 58 2.72 -11.17 1.29
N LEU A 59 2.63 -9.86 1.32
CA LEU A 59 2.36 -9.03 0.15
C LEU A 59 3.70 -8.50 -0.37
N SER A 60 4.02 -8.76 -1.62
CA SER A 60 5.21 -8.23 -2.28
C SER A 60 4.87 -6.93 -3.01
N ALA A 61 5.70 -5.90 -2.82
CA ALA A 61 5.55 -4.57 -3.42
C ALA A 61 4.13 -3.97 -3.29
N PRO A 62 3.51 -3.99 -2.08
CA PRO A 62 2.18 -3.41 -1.91
C PRO A 62 2.22 -1.90 -2.08
N ARG A 63 1.12 -1.35 -2.59
CA ARG A 63 0.89 0.08 -2.71
C ARG A 63 -0.50 0.43 -2.19
N PHE A 64 -0.54 1.36 -1.27
CA PHE A 64 -1.75 1.98 -0.77
C PHE A 64 -1.82 3.42 -1.26
N ALA A 65 -3.00 3.88 -1.66
CA ALA A 65 -3.25 5.29 -1.96
C ALA A 65 -4.60 5.71 -1.42
N GLY A 66 -4.67 6.88 -0.84
CA GLY A 66 -5.88 7.47 -0.28
C GLY A 66 -5.84 8.99 -0.37
N VAL A 67 -7.00 9.60 -0.24
CA VAL A 67 -7.15 11.06 -0.15
C VAL A 67 -8.00 11.36 1.07
N THR A 68 -7.55 12.30 1.89
CA THR A 68 -8.26 12.76 3.08
C THR A 68 -9.32 13.80 2.71
N GLU A 69 -10.22 14.13 3.64
CA GLU A 69 -11.32 15.10 3.41
C GLU A 69 -10.83 16.49 3.05
N ASP A 70 -9.65 16.88 3.51
CA ASP A 70 -8.98 18.16 3.20
C ASP A 70 -8.25 18.15 1.85
N GLY A 71 -8.34 17.05 1.08
CA GLY A 71 -7.73 16.93 -0.24
C GLY A 71 -6.26 16.52 -0.22
N THR A 72 -5.70 16.14 0.95
CA THR A 72 -4.33 15.62 1.06
C THR A 72 -4.27 14.21 0.51
N ALA A 73 -3.42 13.96 -0.49
CA ALA A 73 -3.17 12.65 -1.04
C ALA A 73 -2.04 11.94 -0.29
N LEU A 74 -2.27 10.69 0.12
CA LEU A 74 -1.28 9.82 0.75
C LEU A 74 -1.03 8.61 -0.14
N THR A 75 0.22 8.38 -0.48
CA THR A 75 0.66 7.14 -1.14
C THR A 75 1.70 6.45 -0.26
N VAL A 76 1.45 5.21 0.09
CA VAL A 76 2.40 4.38 0.85
C VAL A 76 2.78 3.17 0.02
N THR A 77 4.08 2.92 -0.09
CA THR A 77 4.64 1.74 -0.76
C THR A 77 5.56 0.99 0.21
N ALA A 78 5.65 -0.31 0.05
CA ALA A 78 6.61 -1.14 0.77
C ALA A 78 7.23 -2.19 -0.17
N THR A 79 8.41 -2.69 0.17
CA THR A 79 9.02 -3.82 -0.55
C THR A 79 8.27 -5.12 -0.24
N ALA A 80 7.91 -5.31 1.02
CA ALA A 80 7.11 -6.45 1.47
C ALA A 80 6.31 -6.07 2.74
N ILE A 81 5.14 -6.67 2.90
CA ILE A 81 4.37 -6.64 4.16
C ILE A 81 4.03 -8.07 4.56
N ARG A 82 4.17 -8.37 5.83
CA ARG A 82 3.85 -9.67 6.46
C ARG A 82 2.96 -9.47 7.67
N MET A 83 2.17 -10.48 8.00
CA MET A 83 1.55 -10.54 9.31
C MET A 83 2.65 -10.86 10.34
N ALA A 84 2.72 -10.08 11.42
CA ALA A 84 3.72 -10.29 12.47
C ALA A 84 3.38 -11.59 13.23
N ALA A 85 4.23 -12.61 13.04
CA ALA A 85 4.04 -13.89 13.69
C ALA A 85 4.39 -13.78 15.19
N GLY A 86 3.48 -14.20 16.06
CA GLY A 86 3.71 -14.25 17.53
C GLY A 86 3.47 -12.95 18.28
N GLU A 87 3.07 -11.88 17.62
CA GLU A 87 2.62 -10.62 18.23
C GLU A 87 1.09 -10.56 18.33
N SER A 88 0.57 -9.42 18.79
CA SER A 88 -0.89 -9.23 18.92
C SER A 88 -1.62 -9.52 17.59
N PRO A 89 -2.80 -10.15 17.62
CA PRO A 89 -3.60 -10.38 16.42
C PRO A 89 -3.82 -9.08 15.63
N GLY A 90 -3.52 -9.11 14.34
CA GLY A 90 -3.62 -7.95 13.46
C GLY A 90 -2.38 -7.08 13.35
N SER A 91 -1.27 -7.42 14.01
CA SER A 91 -0.01 -6.71 13.83
C SER A 91 0.60 -7.00 12.45
N LEU A 92 1.10 -5.97 11.79
CA LEU A 92 1.74 -6.04 10.48
C LEU A 92 3.19 -5.58 10.58
N SER A 93 4.08 -6.24 9.87
CA SER A 93 5.45 -5.79 9.66
C SER A 93 5.71 -5.52 8.17
N GLY A 94 6.43 -4.45 7.88
CA GLY A 94 6.78 -4.02 6.52
C GLY A 94 8.26 -3.73 6.39
N GLU A 95 8.79 -3.90 5.19
CA GLU A 95 10.17 -3.62 4.82
C GLU A 95 10.21 -2.58 3.69
N GLY A 96 11.19 -1.67 3.71
CA GLY A 96 11.41 -0.68 2.66
C GLY A 96 10.21 0.25 2.47
N ILE A 97 9.77 0.89 3.55
CA ILE A 97 8.59 1.75 3.54
C ILE A 97 8.93 3.11 2.94
N THR A 98 8.06 3.58 2.06
CA THR A 98 8.06 4.96 1.57
C THR A 98 6.64 5.49 1.56
N ALA A 99 6.43 6.63 2.22
CA ALA A 99 5.17 7.36 2.20
C ALA A 99 5.38 8.72 1.52
N LEU A 100 4.51 9.06 0.60
CA LEU A 100 4.44 10.36 -0.06
C LEU A 100 3.12 11.03 0.32
N ILE A 101 3.22 12.22 0.88
CA ILE A 101 2.10 13.04 1.29
C ILE A 101 2.10 14.27 0.38
N GLU A 102 1.04 14.46 -0.38
CA GLU A 102 0.86 15.62 -1.26
C GLU A 102 -0.36 16.41 -0.77
N SER A 103 -0.11 17.59 -0.26
CA SER A 103 -1.15 18.48 0.23
C SER A 103 -1.93 19.11 -0.94
N ALA A 104 -3.15 19.62 -0.68
CA ALA A 104 -4.01 20.21 -1.71
C ALA A 104 -3.38 21.41 -2.43
N ASP A 105 -2.41 22.09 -1.81
CA ASP A 105 -1.61 23.16 -2.39
C ASP A 105 -0.42 22.68 -3.24
N GLY A 106 -0.26 21.35 -3.40
CA GLY A 106 0.80 20.72 -4.19
C GLY A 106 2.14 20.55 -3.46
N GLN A 107 2.21 20.83 -2.17
CA GLN A 107 3.42 20.57 -1.38
C GLN A 107 3.58 19.07 -1.16
N ARG A 108 4.82 18.58 -1.33
CA ARG A 108 5.16 17.16 -1.21
C ARG A 108 6.10 16.94 -0.04
N ASN A 109 5.68 16.04 0.85
CA ASN A 109 6.50 15.55 1.94
C ASN A 109 6.71 14.05 1.75
N ALA A 110 7.93 13.57 1.96
CA ALA A 110 8.27 12.17 1.84
C ALA A 110 8.79 11.64 3.17
N ILE A 111 8.37 10.42 3.52
CA ILE A 111 8.85 9.70 4.69
C ILE A 111 9.36 8.34 4.20
N SER A 112 10.54 7.93 4.65
CA SER A 112 11.06 6.60 4.37
C SER A 112 11.64 5.96 5.62
N ALA A 113 11.55 4.63 5.70
CA ALA A 113 12.12 3.83 6.78
C ALA A 113 12.54 2.46 6.25
N ALA A 114 13.57 1.85 6.85
CA ALA A 114 14.00 0.52 6.46
C ALA A 114 12.96 -0.53 6.82
N SER A 115 12.30 -0.39 7.98
CA SER A 115 11.22 -1.27 8.42
C SER A 115 10.12 -0.49 9.14
N ALA A 116 8.94 -1.08 9.17
CA ALA A 116 7.80 -0.58 9.93
C ALA A 116 7.07 -1.74 10.60
N ARG A 117 6.52 -1.48 11.78
CA ARG A 117 5.63 -2.40 12.49
C ARG A 117 4.40 -1.64 12.93
N PHE A 118 3.24 -2.15 12.54
CA PHE A 118 1.95 -1.60 12.93
C PHE A 118 1.29 -2.51 13.96
N ASP A 119 1.05 -1.97 15.14
CA ASP A 119 0.24 -2.59 16.20
C ASP A 119 -1.19 -2.07 16.10
N GLN A 120 -2.07 -2.88 15.55
CA GLN A 120 -3.47 -2.52 15.36
C GLN A 120 -4.20 -2.32 16.70
N ALA A 121 -3.88 -3.14 17.71
CA ALA A 121 -4.55 -3.07 19.01
C ALA A 121 -4.19 -1.78 19.76
N GLY A 122 -2.94 -1.36 19.67
CA GLY A 122 -2.45 -0.13 20.30
C GLY A 122 -2.56 1.12 19.42
N GLY A 123 -2.97 0.99 18.14
CA GLY A 123 -3.02 2.10 17.19
C GLY A 123 -1.67 2.76 16.95
N ARG A 124 -0.58 1.99 17.04
CA ARG A 124 0.81 2.50 16.95
C ARG A 124 1.52 1.98 15.73
N LEU A 125 2.26 2.89 15.09
CA LEU A 125 3.17 2.56 14.01
C LEU A 125 4.60 2.86 14.47
N TYR A 126 5.44 1.84 14.47
CA TYR A 126 6.86 1.93 14.75
C TYR A 126 7.59 1.94 13.42
N LEU A 127 8.42 2.95 13.19
CA LEU A 127 9.32 3.06 12.06
C LEU A 127 10.74 2.91 12.57
N ASP A 128 11.50 1.98 12.01
CA ASP A 128 12.84 1.67 12.45
C ASP A 128 13.82 1.67 11.27
N GLY A 129 15.07 1.97 11.57
CA GLY A 129 16.18 1.91 10.64
C GLY A 129 16.17 3.07 9.65
N GLU A 130 16.95 4.11 9.98
CA GLU A 130 17.20 5.26 9.10
C GLU A 130 15.91 5.94 8.61
N VAL A 131 15.07 6.35 9.56
CA VAL A 131 13.86 7.10 9.24
C VAL A 131 14.26 8.47 8.69
N ARG A 132 13.81 8.79 7.47
CA ARG A 132 14.02 10.09 6.81
C ARG A 132 12.71 10.76 6.54
N VAL A 133 12.64 12.05 6.82
CA VAL A 133 11.51 12.90 6.49
C VAL A 133 12.03 14.07 5.68
N SER A 134 11.58 14.20 4.43
CA SER A 134 11.91 15.34 3.57
C SER A 134 10.66 16.17 3.34
N SER A 135 10.76 17.46 3.59
CA SER A 135 9.67 18.43 3.44
C SER A 135 9.83 19.27 2.19
N ALA A 136 8.72 19.63 1.55
CA ALA A 136 8.68 20.61 0.45
C ALA A 136 9.30 21.96 0.82
N ALA A 137 9.32 22.32 2.10
CA ALA A 137 9.96 23.52 2.61
C ALA A 137 11.50 23.42 2.69
N GLY A 138 12.10 22.30 2.24
CA GLY A 138 13.53 22.09 2.23
C GLY A 138 14.12 21.62 3.56
N TYR A 139 13.30 21.05 4.44
CA TYR A 139 13.78 20.43 5.68
C TYR A 139 13.95 18.93 5.47
N ASP A 140 15.11 18.40 5.87
CA ASP A 140 15.44 16.99 5.92
C ASP A 140 15.72 16.58 7.36
N LEU A 141 14.95 15.63 7.87
CA LEU A 141 15.12 15.04 9.19
C LEU A 141 15.54 13.58 9.05
N ARG A 142 16.50 13.15 9.88
CA ARG A 142 16.93 11.77 9.99
C ARG A 142 16.90 11.35 11.45
N ALA A 143 16.29 10.21 11.72
CA ALA A 143 16.20 9.60 13.04
C ALA A 143 16.44 8.08 12.92
N SER A 144 16.87 7.45 14.01
CA SER A 144 17.04 5.99 14.02
C SER A 144 15.73 5.25 14.09
N ASP A 145 14.76 5.80 14.82
CA ASP A 145 13.42 5.28 15.01
C ASP A 145 12.41 6.40 15.17
N VAL A 146 11.15 6.12 14.86
CA VAL A 146 10.01 7.01 15.14
C VAL A 146 8.80 6.16 15.49
N THR A 147 8.16 6.47 16.60
CA THR A 147 6.87 5.89 17.00
C THR A 147 5.76 6.90 16.73
N LEU A 148 4.74 6.50 15.96
CA LEU A 148 3.54 7.28 15.73
C LEU A 148 2.37 6.65 16.46
N THR A 149 1.63 7.46 17.21
CA THR A 149 0.33 7.10 17.79
C THR A 149 -0.76 7.71 16.94
N LEU A 150 -1.51 6.87 16.22
CA LEU A 150 -2.45 7.33 15.20
C LEU A 150 -3.65 8.08 15.78
N GLU A 151 -4.14 7.64 16.95
CA GLU A 151 -5.30 8.23 17.59
C GLU A 151 -5.06 9.68 18.03
N SER A 152 -3.87 9.94 18.62
CA SER A 152 -3.50 11.29 19.10
C SER A 152 -2.76 12.11 18.04
N ALA A 153 -2.43 11.53 16.88
CA ALA A 153 -1.56 12.12 15.87
C ALA A 153 -0.22 12.63 16.47
N GLU A 154 0.35 11.80 17.36
CA GLU A 154 1.63 12.07 18.03
C GLU A 154 2.74 11.28 17.38
N ALA A 155 3.90 11.94 17.13
CA ALA A 155 5.12 11.27 16.72
C ALA A 155 6.19 11.51 17.77
N ARG A 156 6.95 10.46 18.12
CA ARG A 156 8.00 10.49 19.12
C ARG A 156 9.20 9.66 18.69
N SER A 157 10.39 10.14 19.03
CA SER A 157 11.62 9.38 19.04
C SER A 157 12.39 9.66 20.32
N ASP A 158 12.92 8.61 20.94
CA ASP A 158 13.83 8.69 22.08
C ASP A 158 15.28 8.41 21.66
N ALA A 159 15.56 8.44 20.35
CA ALA A 159 16.89 8.25 19.77
C ALA A 159 17.40 9.54 19.11
N ALA A 160 18.72 9.58 18.94
CA ALA A 160 19.39 10.71 18.32
C ALA A 160 18.85 10.99 16.92
N LEU A 161 18.62 12.26 16.64
CA LEU A 161 18.13 12.75 15.36
C LEU A 161 18.99 13.93 14.88
N SER A 162 18.97 14.13 13.57
CA SER A 162 19.50 15.33 12.93
C SER A 162 18.47 15.91 11.98
N ALA A 163 18.40 17.22 11.92
CA ALA A 163 17.56 17.95 10.97
C ALA A 163 18.40 19.03 10.30
N GLU A 164 18.26 19.14 9.00
CA GLU A 164 18.88 20.17 8.17
C GLU A 164 17.78 20.94 7.43
N GLY A 165 17.97 22.24 7.24
CA GLY A 165 17.00 23.07 6.54
C GLY A 165 17.55 24.43 6.14
N PRO A 166 16.73 25.26 5.49
CA PRO A 166 17.15 26.56 4.97
C PRO A 166 17.68 27.54 6.02
N VAL A 167 17.30 27.34 7.29
CA VAL A 167 17.68 28.25 8.40
C VAL A 167 18.77 27.67 9.29
N GLY A 168 19.33 26.49 8.98
CA GLY A 168 20.40 25.87 9.75
C GLY A 168 20.23 24.39 9.96
N SER A 169 20.97 23.85 10.93
CA SER A 169 20.96 22.45 11.31
C SER A 169 20.69 22.27 12.80
N LEU A 170 20.07 21.17 13.15
CA LEU A 170 19.71 20.81 14.52
C LEU A 170 20.09 19.35 14.77
N THR A 171 20.65 19.07 15.93
CA THR A 171 20.79 17.71 16.47
C THR A 171 20.12 17.64 17.84
N ALA A 172 19.52 16.52 18.17
CA ALA A 172 18.90 16.28 19.46
C ALA A 172 18.93 14.79 19.81
N GLY A 173 18.80 14.46 21.09
CA GLY A 173 18.72 13.06 21.55
C GLY A 173 17.32 12.47 21.43
N GLY A 174 16.30 13.31 21.22
CA GLY A 174 14.91 12.86 21.03
C GLY A 174 14.00 13.99 20.59
N PHE A 175 12.78 13.64 20.17
CA PHE A 175 11.73 14.61 19.88
C PHE A 175 10.34 14.08 20.19
N THR A 176 9.40 15.00 20.40
CA THR A 176 7.97 14.73 20.46
C THR A 176 7.24 15.76 19.59
N LEU A 177 6.48 15.29 18.62
CA LEU A 177 5.56 16.08 17.82
C LEU A 177 4.13 15.73 18.28
N ARG A 178 3.37 16.71 18.68
CA ARG A 178 1.98 16.52 19.12
C ARG A 178 1.11 17.70 18.70
N ARG A 179 -0.18 17.50 18.67
CA ARG A 179 -1.13 18.59 18.48
C ARG A 179 -1.18 19.46 19.74
N ALA A 180 -1.21 20.76 19.61
CA ALA A 180 -1.42 21.67 20.72
C ALA A 180 -2.76 21.34 21.38
N ALA A 181 -2.77 21.30 22.72
CA ALA A 181 -4.01 21.12 23.47
C ALA A 181 -4.94 22.33 23.24
N ASP A 182 -6.24 22.08 23.10
CA ASP A 182 -7.25 23.13 23.07
C ASP A 182 -7.14 24.00 24.32
N GLY A 183 -6.82 25.28 24.16
CA GLY A 183 -6.69 26.23 25.28
C GLY A 183 -5.35 26.95 25.39
N ALA A 184 -4.35 26.60 24.57
CA ALA A 184 -3.03 27.26 24.57
C ALA A 184 -2.98 28.45 23.61
N ASP A 185 -3.87 29.23 23.40
CA ASP A 185 -4.13 30.45 22.61
C ASP A 185 -5.34 30.29 21.70
N PRO A 186 -6.23 31.29 21.65
CA PRO A 186 -7.45 31.25 20.83
C PRO A 186 -7.24 31.22 19.32
N GLY A 187 -6.00 31.20 18.85
CA GLY A 187 -5.65 31.12 17.43
C GLY A 187 -4.94 29.80 17.02
N SER A 188 -4.70 28.88 17.92
CA SER A 188 -3.84 27.72 17.70
C SER A 188 -4.56 26.36 17.72
N SER A 189 -5.87 26.33 17.59
CA SER A 189 -6.61 25.07 17.43
C SER A 189 -6.07 24.27 16.25
N GLY A 190 -5.38 23.18 16.56
CA GLY A 190 -4.77 22.30 15.56
C GLY A 190 -3.30 22.57 15.22
N ALA A 191 -2.64 23.55 15.85
CA ALA A 191 -1.22 23.78 15.69
C ALA A 191 -0.42 22.54 16.16
N LEU A 192 0.61 22.16 15.39
CA LEU A 192 1.56 21.13 15.78
C LEU A 192 2.67 21.73 16.63
N VAL A 193 2.97 21.12 17.74
CA VAL A 193 4.06 21.49 18.64
C VAL A 193 5.14 20.43 18.53
N LEU A 194 6.34 20.82 18.11
CA LEU A 194 7.52 20.00 18.02
C LEU A 194 8.46 20.38 19.17
N VAL A 195 8.79 19.42 20.03
CA VAL A 195 9.68 19.58 21.19
C VAL A 195 10.87 18.67 20.99
N PHE A 196 12.08 19.22 21.06
CA PHE A 196 13.33 18.49 21.05
C PHE A 196 13.88 18.34 22.47
N THR A 197 14.47 17.18 22.75
CA THR A 197 14.97 16.81 24.09
C THR A 197 16.37 16.19 24.00
N ASP A 198 17.03 16.06 25.17
CA ASP A 198 18.26 15.29 25.35
C ASP A 198 19.45 15.79 24.53
N GLY A 199 19.95 16.98 24.89
CA GLY A 199 21.15 17.57 24.29
C GLY A 199 20.88 18.19 22.93
N VAL A 200 20.03 19.21 22.90
CA VAL A 200 19.70 19.96 21.69
C VAL A 200 20.83 20.92 21.30
N ASP A 201 21.36 20.76 20.11
CA ASP A 201 22.32 21.67 19.48
C ASP A 201 21.70 22.25 18.21
N LEU A 202 21.62 23.57 18.12
CA LEU A 202 21.03 24.29 16.99
C LEU A 202 22.06 25.28 16.42
N ILE A 203 22.42 25.08 15.16
CA ILE A 203 23.27 26.00 14.42
C ILE A 203 22.36 26.80 13.46
N TYR A 204 22.16 28.06 13.76
CA TYR A 204 21.35 28.94 12.92
C TYR A 204 22.22 29.61 11.83
N THR A 205 21.79 29.48 10.59
CA THR A 205 22.39 30.14 9.43
C THR A 205 21.38 31.15 8.88
N PRO A 206 21.55 32.45 9.12
CA PRO A 206 20.61 33.43 8.62
C PRO A 206 20.60 33.44 7.08
N PRO A 207 19.42 33.56 6.44
CA PRO A 207 19.35 33.71 5.00
C PRO A 207 20.06 35.01 4.58
N ASN A 208 20.91 34.91 3.55
CA ASN A 208 21.53 36.11 2.97
C ASN A 208 20.43 37.04 2.48
N ARG A 209 20.37 38.24 3.02
CA ARG A 209 19.56 39.34 2.48
C ARG A 209 20.34 39.89 1.27
N GLU A 210 19.95 39.47 0.06
CA GLU A 210 20.23 40.24 -1.15
C GLU A 210 19.24 41.37 -1.33
#